data_daf76fca461f2a7a2534ab124d57080d
#
_entry.id   daf76fca461f2a7a2534ab124d57080d
#
_cell.length_a   1.000
_cell.length_b   1.000
_cell.length_c   1.000
_cell.angle_alpha   90.00
_cell.angle_beta   90.00
_cell.angle_gamma   90.00
#
_symmetry.space_group_name_H-M   'P 1'
#
loop_
_entity.id
_entity.type
_entity.pdbx_description
1 polymer ?
#
loop_
_entity_poly.entity_id
_entity_poly.type
_entity_poly.pdbx_seq_one_letter_code
_entity_poly.pdbx_strand_id
1 'polypeptide(L)'
;PRLLDELGKAGVKDEDVTIVFGLGSHRKQTEEEQKSLVGEEVYSRVKCVDSDPEDCVHLGVCRNGTPVDIFRTVAEADRRILVGNVEYHYFAGYSGGMKAIMPGVSSRAAIQANHKNMIHPGAFAGNLKDNPVRDDIEETVDFVSVDFILNVALDDHKRIAFAAAGHPVEAHRKACAFLDKIYKKKVKKAADIVIVSTGGYPKDINLYQAQKSIDNVKH
;
A
#
# COMPACT_ATOMS: atom_id res chain seq x y z
N PRO A 1 14.36 -12.01 4.22
CA PRO A 1 15.11 -13.26 3.96
C PRO A 1 14.17 -14.40 3.54
N ARG A 2 13.19 -14.82 4.38
CA ARG A 2 12.39 -16.03 4.16
C ARG A 2 11.74 -16.14 2.77
N LEU A 3 11.22 -15.03 2.21
CA LEU A 3 10.64 -15.04 0.88
C LEU A 3 11.69 -15.36 -0.19
N LEU A 4 12.88 -14.77 -0.10
CA LEU A 4 14.00 -15.08 -1.01
C LEU A 4 14.44 -16.54 -0.89
N ASP A 5 14.45 -17.08 0.32
CA ASP A 5 14.81 -18.48 0.55
C ASP A 5 13.80 -19.45 -0.09
N GLU A 6 12.50 -19.13 -0.03
CA GLU A 6 11.47 -19.93 -0.71
C GLU A 6 11.55 -19.80 -2.24
N LEU A 7 11.84 -18.60 -2.77
CA LEU A 7 12.10 -18.42 -4.20
C LEU A 7 13.33 -19.19 -4.65
N GLY A 8 14.40 -19.17 -3.86
CA GLY A 8 15.62 -19.94 -4.13
C GLY A 8 15.38 -21.46 -4.16
N LYS A 9 14.56 -21.99 -3.24
CA LYS A 9 14.13 -23.41 -3.28
C LYS A 9 13.34 -23.76 -4.54
N ALA A 10 12.62 -22.79 -5.09
CA ALA A 10 11.90 -22.94 -6.36
C ALA A 10 12.79 -22.72 -7.61
N GLY A 11 14.09 -22.49 -7.43
CA GLY A 11 15.06 -22.32 -8.50
C GLY A 11 15.25 -20.88 -8.99
N VAL A 12 14.65 -19.88 -8.35
CA VAL A 12 14.87 -18.47 -8.67
C VAL A 12 16.19 -18.02 -8.03
N LYS A 13 17.07 -17.43 -8.83
CA LYS A 13 18.34 -16.92 -8.32
C LYS A 13 18.19 -15.49 -7.79
N ASP A 14 19.03 -15.13 -6.83
CA ASP A 14 19.03 -13.77 -6.24
C ASP A 14 19.30 -12.69 -7.31
N GLU A 15 20.10 -12.98 -8.34
CA GLU A 15 20.38 -12.07 -9.47
C GLU A 15 19.15 -11.76 -10.33
N ASP A 16 18.14 -12.64 -10.33
CA ASP A 16 16.88 -12.50 -11.08
C ASP A 16 15.79 -11.77 -10.26
N VAL A 17 16.11 -11.40 -9.02
CA VAL A 17 15.17 -10.73 -8.12
C VAL A 17 15.55 -9.25 -7.96
N THR A 18 14.57 -8.38 -8.16
CA THR A 18 14.68 -6.95 -7.84
C THR A 18 13.61 -6.55 -6.83
N ILE A 19 14.02 -5.94 -5.74
CA ILE A 19 13.10 -5.31 -4.79
C ILE A 19 12.88 -3.87 -5.21
N VAL A 20 11.62 -3.50 -5.43
CA VAL A 20 11.22 -2.14 -5.75
C VAL A 20 10.49 -1.53 -4.56
N PHE A 21 11.02 -0.43 -4.04
CA PHE A 21 10.32 0.37 -3.02
C PHE A 21 9.30 1.27 -3.69
N GLY A 22 8.04 1.04 -3.41
CA GLY A 22 6.92 1.83 -3.94
C GLY A 22 6.80 3.16 -3.19
N LEU A 23 7.39 4.22 -3.72
CA LEU A 23 7.45 5.53 -3.08
C LEU A 23 6.15 6.32 -3.18
N GLY A 24 5.33 6.06 -4.20
CA GLY A 24 4.19 6.92 -4.50
C GLY A 24 4.64 8.36 -4.74
N SER A 25 4.14 9.29 -3.92
CA SER A 25 4.51 10.72 -4.00
C SER A 25 5.70 11.13 -3.09
N HIS A 26 6.30 10.18 -2.39
CA HIS A 26 7.40 10.47 -1.47
C HIS A 26 8.73 10.66 -2.22
N ARG A 27 9.72 11.26 -1.53
CA ARG A 27 11.08 11.41 -2.04
C ARG A 27 11.79 10.06 -2.14
N LYS A 28 12.86 10.01 -2.92
CA LYS A 28 13.77 8.86 -2.93
C LYS A 28 14.36 8.63 -1.53
N GLN A 29 14.58 7.36 -1.23
CA GLN A 29 15.15 6.90 0.03
C GLN A 29 16.68 7.00 -0.02
N THR A 30 17.30 7.11 1.15
CA THR A 30 18.73 6.90 1.28
C THR A 30 19.04 5.40 1.34
N GLU A 31 20.29 5.04 1.13
CA GLU A 31 20.72 3.64 1.24
C GLU A 31 20.44 3.06 2.63
N GLU A 32 20.65 3.86 3.68
CA GLU A 32 20.39 3.46 5.06
C GLU A 32 18.90 3.22 5.31
N GLU A 33 18.02 4.03 4.70
CA GLU A 33 16.57 3.84 4.78
C GLU A 33 16.16 2.53 4.08
N GLN A 34 16.68 2.26 2.88
CA GLN A 34 16.43 1.01 2.16
C GLN A 34 16.91 -0.21 2.95
N LYS A 35 18.12 -0.17 3.49
CA LYS A 35 18.68 -1.23 4.36
C LYS A 35 17.85 -1.44 5.62
N SER A 36 17.36 -0.36 6.22
CA SER A 36 16.48 -0.44 7.40
C SER A 36 15.15 -1.15 7.10
N LEU A 37 14.62 -1.01 5.88
CA LEU A 37 13.37 -1.62 5.47
C LEU A 37 13.47 -3.11 5.19
N VAL A 38 14.53 -3.56 4.53
CA VAL A 38 14.67 -4.96 4.09
C VAL A 38 15.67 -5.76 4.92
N GLY A 39 16.53 -5.09 5.67
CA GLY A 39 17.65 -5.65 6.42
C GLY A 39 18.91 -5.81 5.55
N GLU A 40 20.08 -5.72 6.19
CA GLU A 40 21.39 -5.79 5.52
C GLU A 40 21.55 -7.08 4.70
N GLU A 41 21.10 -8.22 5.23
CA GLU A 41 21.15 -9.51 4.55
C GLU A 41 20.44 -9.47 3.19
N VAL A 42 19.20 -8.99 3.16
CA VAL A 42 18.42 -8.93 1.92
C VAL A 42 18.99 -7.89 0.97
N TYR A 43 19.38 -6.72 1.50
CA TYR A 43 19.96 -5.65 0.70
C TYR A 43 21.25 -6.06 -0.02
N SER A 44 22.08 -6.91 0.62
CA SER A 44 23.31 -7.42 0.01
C SER A 44 23.09 -8.55 -1.01
N ARG A 45 21.95 -9.24 -0.97
CA ARG A 45 21.64 -10.40 -1.83
C ARG A 45 21.03 -10.00 -3.17
N VAL A 46 20.16 -9.01 -3.18
CA VAL A 46 19.34 -8.68 -4.35
C VAL A 46 19.39 -7.19 -4.69
N LYS A 47 19.12 -6.87 -5.94
CA LYS A 47 19.03 -5.49 -6.39
C LYS A 47 17.84 -4.79 -5.70
N CYS A 48 18.11 -3.64 -5.05
CA CYS A 48 17.11 -2.80 -4.40
C CYS A 48 17.05 -1.45 -5.12
N VAL A 49 15.85 -1.00 -5.51
CA VAL A 49 15.65 0.27 -6.22
C VAL A 49 14.39 0.98 -5.73
N ASP A 50 14.42 2.28 -5.73
CA ASP A 50 13.21 3.11 -5.56
C ASP A 50 12.42 3.16 -6.87
N SER A 51 11.09 3.22 -6.78
CA SER A 51 10.27 3.52 -7.96
C SER A 51 10.57 4.92 -8.50
N ASP A 52 10.50 5.07 -9.84
CA ASP A 52 10.69 6.35 -10.50
C ASP A 52 9.40 6.75 -11.23
N PRO A 53 8.71 7.81 -10.79
CA PRO A 53 7.46 8.25 -11.42
C PRO A 53 7.65 8.84 -12.83
N GLU A 54 8.90 9.13 -13.23
CA GLU A 54 9.22 9.65 -14.55
C GLU A 54 9.58 8.52 -15.56
N ASP A 55 9.91 7.31 -15.07
CA ASP A 55 10.18 6.14 -15.91
C ASP A 55 9.04 5.13 -15.82
N CYS A 56 7.88 5.51 -16.37
CA CYS A 56 6.68 4.67 -16.36
C CYS A 56 6.26 4.23 -17.76
N VAL A 57 5.65 3.06 -17.83
CA VAL A 57 4.98 2.52 -19.02
C VAL A 57 3.47 2.75 -18.88
N HIS A 58 2.85 3.32 -19.92
CA HIS A 58 1.40 3.47 -19.97
C HIS A 58 0.75 2.15 -20.39
N LEU A 59 -0.11 1.59 -19.52
CA LEU A 59 -0.76 0.29 -19.75
C LEU A 59 -2.25 0.43 -20.07
N GLY A 60 -2.85 1.60 -19.83
CA GLY A 60 -4.25 1.87 -20.10
C GLY A 60 -4.85 2.90 -19.15
N VAL A 61 -6.17 2.90 -19.04
CA VAL A 61 -6.93 3.87 -18.22
C VAL A 61 -8.04 3.13 -17.48
N CYS A 62 -8.15 3.32 -16.17
CA CYS A 62 -9.25 2.80 -15.36
C CYS A 62 -10.59 3.46 -15.75
N ARG A 63 -11.70 2.83 -15.41
CA ARG A 63 -13.07 3.30 -15.72
C ARG A 63 -13.35 4.72 -15.23
N ASN A 64 -12.76 5.14 -14.12
CA ASN A 64 -12.90 6.50 -13.59
C ASN A 64 -11.94 7.51 -14.23
N GLY A 65 -11.22 7.12 -15.29
CA GLY A 65 -10.31 8.00 -16.03
C GLY A 65 -8.92 8.13 -15.42
N THR A 66 -8.56 7.31 -14.45
CA THR A 66 -7.21 7.27 -13.87
C THR A 66 -6.27 6.51 -14.81
N PRO A 67 -5.17 7.12 -15.30
CA PRO A 67 -4.19 6.42 -16.12
C PRO A 67 -3.46 5.35 -15.31
N VAL A 68 -3.14 4.24 -15.95
CA VAL A 68 -2.34 3.15 -15.38
C VAL A 68 -0.93 3.25 -15.96
N ASP A 69 -0.14 4.13 -15.37
CA ASP A 69 1.26 4.36 -15.71
C ASP A 69 2.12 3.74 -14.60
N ILE A 70 2.83 2.68 -14.93
CA ILE A 70 3.55 1.86 -13.94
C ILE A 70 5.05 1.92 -14.22
N PHE A 71 5.84 2.08 -13.15
CA PHE A 71 7.30 2.08 -13.20
C PHE A 71 7.81 0.91 -14.05
N ARG A 72 8.63 1.22 -15.05
CA ARG A 72 9.08 0.29 -16.10
C ARG A 72 9.59 -1.03 -15.54
N THR A 73 10.45 -0.99 -14.53
CA THR A 73 10.98 -2.21 -13.89
C THR A 73 9.88 -3.14 -13.38
N VAL A 74 8.77 -2.58 -12.90
CA VAL A 74 7.62 -3.37 -12.42
C VAL A 74 6.73 -3.79 -13.58
N ALA A 75 6.50 -2.90 -14.55
CA ALA A 75 5.65 -3.20 -15.71
C ALA A 75 6.21 -4.32 -16.58
N GLU A 76 7.53 -4.36 -16.75
CA GLU A 76 8.25 -5.32 -17.61
C GLU A 76 8.70 -6.60 -16.88
N ALA A 77 8.51 -6.71 -15.58
CA ALA A 77 8.87 -7.92 -14.83
C ALA A 77 8.02 -9.13 -15.27
N ASP A 78 8.62 -10.31 -15.34
CA ASP A 78 7.92 -11.57 -15.64
C ASP A 78 6.93 -11.96 -14.53
N ARG A 79 7.32 -11.75 -13.27
CA ARG A 79 6.54 -12.09 -12.08
C ARG A 79 6.54 -10.96 -11.07
N ARG A 80 5.42 -10.81 -10.37
CA ARG A 80 5.23 -9.74 -9.37
C ARG A 80 4.69 -10.29 -8.08
N ILE A 81 5.43 -10.06 -7.00
CA ILE A 81 5.01 -10.38 -5.63
C ILE A 81 4.92 -9.06 -4.85
N LEU A 82 3.75 -8.73 -4.33
CA LEU A 82 3.58 -7.54 -3.51
C LEU A 82 3.72 -7.88 -2.03
N VAL A 83 4.54 -7.11 -1.33
CA VAL A 83 4.76 -7.26 0.11
C VAL A 83 4.43 -5.95 0.81
N GLY A 84 3.69 -6.01 1.91
CA GLY A 84 3.34 -4.80 2.65
C GLY A 84 2.47 -5.08 3.87
N ASN A 85 2.17 -4.02 4.62
CA ASN A 85 1.22 -4.09 5.72
C ASN A 85 -0.14 -3.50 5.34
N VAL A 86 -1.17 -3.95 6.07
CA VAL A 86 -2.53 -3.43 5.96
C VAL A 86 -2.84 -2.61 7.20
N GLU A 87 -3.21 -1.36 6.98
CA GLU A 87 -3.64 -0.39 7.98
C GLU A 87 -4.83 0.39 7.45
N TYR A 88 -5.58 1.08 8.31
CA TYR A 88 -6.60 2.02 7.85
C TYR A 88 -5.97 3.15 7.05
N HIS A 89 -6.66 3.54 5.97
CA HIS A 89 -6.23 4.65 5.14
C HIS A 89 -7.39 5.62 4.94
N TYR A 90 -7.19 6.88 5.25
CA TYR A 90 -8.23 7.90 5.42
C TYR A 90 -9.13 8.15 4.20
N PHE A 91 -8.74 7.83 2.97
CA PHE A 91 -9.63 7.88 1.79
C PHE A 91 -9.64 6.60 0.95
N ALA A 92 -8.59 5.77 0.96
CA ALA A 92 -8.54 4.53 0.20
C ALA A 92 -9.09 3.32 0.98
N GLY A 93 -9.70 3.55 2.14
CA GLY A 93 -10.18 2.53 3.06
C GLY A 93 -9.05 1.88 3.84
N TYR A 94 -8.15 1.17 3.16
CA TYR A 94 -7.00 0.48 3.75
C TYR A 94 -5.76 0.65 2.88
N SER A 95 -4.58 0.49 3.47
CA SER A 95 -3.30 0.27 2.77
C SER A 95 -3.15 -1.19 2.33
N GLY A 96 -2.02 -1.55 1.76
CA GLY A 96 -1.75 -2.90 1.28
C GLY A 96 -2.44 -3.27 -0.04
N GLY A 97 -2.31 -4.54 -0.43
CA GLY A 97 -2.84 -5.05 -1.69
C GLY A 97 -2.32 -4.31 -2.91
N MET A 98 -3.18 -4.08 -3.88
CA MET A 98 -2.88 -3.37 -5.12
C MET A 98 -2.41 -1.92 -4.91
N LYS A 99 -2.50 -1.39 -3.66
CA LYS A 99 -1.94 -0.08 -3.33
C LYS A 99 -0.42 -0.02 -3.49
N ALA A 100 0.27 -1.14 -3.47
CA ALA A 100 1.69 -1.23 -3.82
C ALA A 100 1.95 -0.91 -5.31
N ILE A 101 0.97 -1.17 -6.19
CA ILE A 101 1.01 -0.80 -7.61
C ILE A 101 0.54 0.65 -7.78
N MET A 102 -0.70 0.95 -7.39
CA MET A 102 -1.24 2.31 -7.43
C MET A 102 -1.60 2.77 -6.01
N PRO A 103 -0.97 3.80 -5.51
CA PRO A 103 0.01 4.71 -6.13
C PRO A 103 1.48 4.29 -6.02
N GLY A 104 1.80 3.17 -5.38
CA GLY A 104 3.15 2.81 -4.94
C GLY A 104 4.23 2.98 -6.01
N VAL A 105 4.01 2.44 -7.19
CA VAL A 105 4.95 2.46 -8.32
C VAL A 105 4.38 3.14 -9.56
N SER A 106 3.46 4.10 -9.38
CA SER A 106 2.77 4.79 -10.45
C SER A 106 3.35 6.18 -10.74
N SER A 107 3.04 6.72 -11.93
CA SER A 107 3.40 8.09 -12.31
C SER A 107 2.71 9.14 -11.44
N ARG A 108 3.26 10.36 -11.41
CA ARG A 108 2.63 11.49 -10.71
C ARG A 108 1.23 11.79 -11.25
N ALA A 109 1.03 11.69 -12.56
CA ALA A 109 -0.26 11.91 -13.20
C ALA A 109 -1.30 10.88 -12.74
N ALA A 110 -0.92 9.60 -12.69
CA ALA A 110 -1.77 8.52 -12.19
C ALA A 110 -2.15 8.74 -10.71
N ILE A 111 -1.17 9.08 -9.87
CA ILE A 111 -1.38 9.37 -8.45
C ILE A 111 -2.36 10.53 -8.27
N GLN A 112 -2.18 11.64 -8.99
CA GLN A 112 -3.06 12.81 -8.90
C GLN A 112 -4.47 12.49 -9.38
N ALA A 113 -4.60 11.76 -10.49
CA ALA A 113 -5.90 11.37 -11.03
C ALA A 113 -6.68 10.47 -10.06
N ASN A 114 -6.03 9.49 -9.43
CA ASN A 114 -6.65 8.66 -8.42
C ASN A 114 -7.02 9.47 -7.17
N HIS A 115 -6.09 10.25 -6.64
CA HIS A 115 -6.25 10.97 -5.38
C HIS A 115 -7.27 12.11 -5.45
N LYS A 116 -7.56 12.71 -6.62
CA LYS A 116 -8.64 13.70 -6.75
C LYS A 116 -10.02 13.13 -6.36
N ASN A 117 -10.18 11.80 -6.45
CA ASN A 117 -11.43 11.12 -6.06
C ASN A 117 -11.60 11.02 -4.53
N MET A 118 -10.62 11.48 -3.73
CA MET A 118 -10.69 11.47 -2.25
C MET A 118 -11.84 12.30 -1.67
N ILE A 119 -12.40 13.24 -2.46
CA ILE A 119 -13.55 14.06 -2.05
C ILE A 119 -14.89 13.32 -2.16
N HIS A 120 -14.91 12.13 -2.79
CA HIS A 120 -16.13 11.34 -2.92
C HIS A 120 -16.63 10.85 -1.56
N PRO A 121 -17.96 10.87 -1.29
CA PRO A 121 -18.50 10.44 0.01
C PRO A 121 -18.12 8.99 0.41
N GLY A 122 -17.87 8.10 -0.57
CA GLY A 122 -17.40 6.74 -0.33
C GLY A 122 -15.91 6.63 0.00
N ALA A 123 -15.12 7.70 -0.16
CA ALA A 123 -13.69 7.69 0.07
C ALA A 123 -13.37 8.01 1.54
N PHE A 124 -13.48 7.03 2.42
CA PHE A 124 -13.18 7.17 3.85
C PHE A 124 -12.49 5.93 4.45
N ALA A 125 -11.95 6.07 5.64
CA ALA A 125 -11.20 5.02 6.32
C ALA A 125 -12.07 3.78 6.59
N GLY A 126 -11.55 2.60 6.25
CA GLY A 126 -12.24 1.33 6.45
C GLY A 126 -13.33 1.03 5.42
N ASN A 127 -13.55 1.88 4.42
CA ASN A 127 -14.52 1.65 3.38
C ASN A 127 -13.88 1.10 2.09
N LEU A 128 -14.37 -0.05 1.67
CA LEU A 128 -13.93 -0.74 0.44
C LEU A 128 -15.04 -0.78 -0.64
N LYS A 129 -16.25 -0.33 -0.30
CA LYS A 129 -17.40 -0.40 -1.17
C LYS A 129 -17.76 1.01 -1.68
N ASP A 130 -18.07 1.11 -2.97
CA ASP A 130 -18.44 2.39 -3.60
C ASP A 130 -17.41 3.50 -3.30
N ASN A 131 -16.11 3.13 -3.29
CA ASN A 131 -14.98 4.01 -3.04
C ASN A 131 -14.15 4.14 -4.33
N PRO A 132 -14.32 5.23 -5.09
CA PRO A 132 -13.70 5.36 -6.42
C PRO A 132 -12.17 5.36 -6.37
N VAL A 133 -11.58 5.78 -5.25
CA VAL A 133 -10.12 5.67 -5.05
C VAL A 133 -9.70 4.21 -4.97
N ARG A 134 -10.43 3.40 -4.20
CA ARG A 134 -10.16 1.96 -4.04
C ARG A 134 -10.48 1.20 -5.31
N ASP A 135 -11.56 1.56 -6.00
CA ASP A 135 -11.98 0.91 -7.24
C ASP A 135 -10.89 1.02 -8.31
N ASP A 136 -10.32 2.22 -8.53
CA ASP A 136 -9.18 2.41 -9.44
C ASP A 136 -7.94 1.59 -9.01
N ILE A 137 -7.61 1.61 -7.71
CA ILE A 137 -6.47 0.85 -7.17
C ILE A 137 -6.62 -0.64 -7.49
N GLU A 138 -7.79 -1.21 -7.30
CA GLU A 138 -8.04 -2.64 -7.54
C GLU A 138 -8.17 -2.97 -9.02
N GLU A 139 -8.73 -2.07 -9.82
CA GLU A 139 -8.82 -2.25 -11.26
C GLU A 139 -7.45 -2.32 -11.94
N THR A 140 -6.38 -1.80 -11.30
CA THR A 140 -5.02 -1.98 -11.85
C THR A 140 -4.62 -3.43 -12.05
N VAL A 141 -5.25 -4.40 -11.36
CA VAL A 141 -5.01 -5.84 -11.55
C VAL A 141 -5.31 -6.29 -12.99
N ASP A 142 -6.24 -5.63 -13.66
CA ASP A 142 -6.63 -5.95 -15.03
C ASP A 142 -5.56 -5.51 -16.06
N PHE A 143 -4.65 -4.61 -15.67
CA PHE A 143 -3.57 -4.08 -16.50
C PHE A 143 -2.19 -4.63 -16.11
N VAL A 144 -2.00 -4.92 -14.83
CA VAL A 144 -0.74 -5.43 -14.28
C VAL A 144 -1.02 -6.73 -13.56
N SER A 145 -0.64 -7.85 -14.19
CA SER A 145 -0.77 -9.15 -13.53
C SER A 145 0.09 -9.19 -12.26
N VAL A 146 -0.52 -9.49 -11.12
CA VAL A 146 0.16 -9.72 -9.85
C VAL A 146 -0.02 -11.18 -9.47
N ASP A 147 1.08 -11.90 -9.38
CA ASP A 147 1.05 -13.35 -9.17
C ASP A 147 0.72 -13.72 -7.72
N PHE A 148 1.17 -12.87 -6.78
CA PHE A 148 1.04 -13.18 -5.36
C PHE A 148 1.17 -11.93 -4.51
N ILE A 149 0.45 -11.90 -3.39
CA ILE A 149 0.71 -10.92 -2.33
C ILE A 149 1.01 -11.58 -1.00
N LEU A 150 1.84 -10.93 -0.20
CA LEU A 150 2.06 -11.22 1.21
C LEU A 150 1.79 -9.94 1.99
N ASN A 151 0.63 -9.88 2.62
CA ASN A 151 0.24 -8.74 3.44
C ASN A 151 0.19 -9.14 4.91
N VAL A 152 0.66 -8.25 5.77
CA VAL A 152 0.61 -8.42 7.23
C VAL A 152 -0.27 -7.34 7.86
N ALA A 153 -0.88 -7.67 8.99
CA ALA A 153 -1.45 -6.69 9.91
C ALA A 153 -0.61 -6.69 11.18
N LEU A 154 -0.28 -5.50 11.68
CA LEU A 154 0.56 -5.32 12.85
C LEU A 154 -0.28 -5.00 14.09
N ASP A 155 0.22 -5.39 15.26
CA ASP A 155 -0.32 -4.95 16.55
C ASP A 155 0.22 -3.55 16.91
N ASP A 156 -0.19 -3.03 18.05
CA ASP A 156 0.23 -1.74 18.61
C ASP A 156 1.73 -1.68 18.97
N HIS A 157 2.38 -2.84 19.11
CA HIS A 157 3.83 -2.98 19.27
C HIS A 157 4.58 -3.20 17.94
N LYS A 158 3.91 -3.05 16.80
CA LYS A 158 4.45 -3.30 15.45
C LYS A 158 4.92 -4.73 15.20
N ARG A 159 4.39 -5.71 15.93
CA ARG A 159 4.62 -7.13 15.70
C ARG A 159 3.58 -7.66 14.72
N ILE A 160 3.94 -8.65 13.92
CA ILE A 160 3.00 -9.29 12.99
C ILE A 160 1.94 -10.03 13.81
N ALA A 161 0.71 -9.52 13.80
CA ALA A 161 -0.46 -10.13 14.43
C ALA A 161 -1.21 -11.06 13.46
N PHE A 162 -1.12 -10.80 12.15
CA PHE A 162 -1.76 -11.59 11.13
C PHE A 162 -0.99 -11.49 9.80
N ALA A 163 -0.99 -12.56 9.04
CA ALA A 163 -0.47 -12.59 7.68
C ALA A 163 -1.50 -13.20 6.74
N ALA A 164 -1.68 -12.60 5.58
CA ALA A 164 -2.51 -13.10 4.51
C ALA A 164 -1.69 -13.14 3.22
N ALA A 165 -1.78 -14.25 2.51
CA ALA A 165 -1.02 -14.48 1.29
C ALA A 165 -1.90 -15.12 0.21
N GLY A 166 -1.59 -14.87 -1.07
CA GLY A 166 -2.31 -15.43 -2.21
C GLY A 166 -2.78 -14.38 -3.20
N HIS A 167 -4.00 -14.53 -3.71
CA HIS A 167 -4.60 -13.61 -4.68
C HIS A 167 -4.63 -12.16 -4.16
N PRO A 168 -4.23 -11.16 -4.97
CA PRO A 168 -4.01 -9.78 -4.51
C PRO A 168 -5.24 -9.15 -3.86
N VAL A 169 -6.43 -9.40 -4.35
CA VAL A 169 -7.66 -8.84 -3.77
C VAL A 169 -8.14 -9.67 -2.58
N GLU A 170 -8.22 -11.00 -2.71
CA GLU A 170 -8.79 -11.85 -1.65
C GLU A 170 -7.93 -11.88 -0.38
N ALA A 171 -6.61 -12.01 -0.52
CA ALA A 171 -5.71 -11.99 0.62
C ALA A 171 -5.72 -10.63 1.32
N HIS A 172 -5.78 -9.53 0.55
CA HIS A 172 -5.95 -8.19 1.09
C HIS A 172 -7.26 -8.06 1.90
N ARG A 173 -8.40 -8.54 1.36
CA ARG A 173 -9.69 -8.52 2.07
C ARG A 173 -9.65 -9.29 3.40
N LYS A 174 -8.96 -10.43 3.44
CA LYS A 174 -8.77 -11.19 4.69
C LYS A 174 -7.98 -10.38 5.73
N ALA A 175 -6.93 -9.68 5.31
CA ALA A 175 -6.15 -8.83 6.20
C ALA A 175 -6.97 -7.62 6.71
N CYS A 176 -7.76 -6.97 5.84
CA CYS A 176 -8.69 -5.91 6.24
C CYS A 176 -9.73 -6.38 7.27
N ALA A 177 -10.34 -7.54 7.03
CA ALA A 177 -11.33 -8.12 7.95
C ALA A 177 -10.71 -8.50 9.31
N PHE A 178 -9.45 -8.89 9.34
CA PHE A 178 -8.72 -9.12 10.60
C PHE A 178 -8.46 -7.80 11.31
N LEU A 179 -8.02 -6.77 10.61
CA LEU A 179 -7.76 -5.44 11.14
C LEU A 179 -9.01 -4.85 11.81
N ASP A 180 -10.17 -5.00 11.15
CA ASP A 180 -11.46 -4.56 11.69
C ASP A 180 -11.79 -5.21 13.04
N LYS A 181 -11.49 -6.48 13.23
CA LYS A 181 -11.74 -7.18 14.50
C LYS A 181 -10.92 -6.59 15.65
N ILE A 182 -9.72 -6.11 15.38
CA ILE A 182 -8.82 -5.56 16.41
C ILE A 182 -9.15 -4.10 16.70
N TYR A 183 -9.22 -3.28 15.65
CA TYR A 183 -9.19 -1.83 15.77
C TYR A 183 -10.56 -1.15 15.61
N LYS A 184 -11.52 -1.75 14.88
CA LYS A 184 -12.83 -1.15 14.68
C LYS A 184 -13.69 -1.29 15.94
N LYS A 185 -14.05 -0.16 16.53
CA LYS A 185 -14.90 -0.12 17.73
C LYS A 185 -16.26 0.47 17.39
N LYS A 186 -17.33 -0.24 17.76
CA LYS A 186 -18.68 0.28 17.65
C LYS A 186 -18.97 1.16 18.85
N VAL A 187 -19.38 2.39 18.61
CA VAL A 187 -19.91 3.28 19.64
C VAL A 187 -21.46 3.24 19.63
N LYS A 188 -22.07 3.28 20.80
CA LYS A 188 -23.55 3.23 20.94
C LYS A 188 -24.19 4.55 20.54
N LYS A 189 -23.53 5.67 20.77
CA LYS A 189 -23.98 7.03 20.52
C LYS A 189 -22.79 7.90 20.17
N ALA A 190 -22.95 8.83 19.22
CA ALA A 190 -21.95 9.85 18.98
C ALA A 190 -21.76 10.72 20.23
N ALA A 191 -20.55 11.10 20.52
CA ALA A 191 -20.22 12.01 21.61
C ALA A 191 -20.49 13.46 21.17
N ASP A 192 -20.90 14.31 22.11
CA ASP A 192 -21.05 15.74 21.87
C ASP A 192 -19.69 16.45 21.71
N ILE A 193 -18.65 15.90 22.33
CA ILE A 193 -17.27 16.39 22.25
C ILE A 193 -16.35 15.18 22.10
N VAL A 194 -15.42 15.25 21.13
CA VAL A 194 -14.38 14.24 20.93
C VAL A 194 -13.00 14.88 21.01
N ILE A 195 -12.13 14.35 21.85
CA ILE A 195 -10.74 14.77 21.96
C ILE A 195 -9.87 13.71 21.28
N VAL A 196 -9.07 14.13 20.32
CA VAL A 196 -8.23 13.23 19.50
C VAL A 196 -6.76 13.65 19.61
N SER A 197 -5.88 12.69 19.84
CA SER A 197 -4.44 12.87 19.79
C SER A 197 -3.85 12.09 18.62
N THR A 198 -2.95 12.69 17.87
CA THR A 198 -2.17 12.03 16.81
C THR A 198 -1.13 11.06 17.35
N GLY A 199 -0.80 11.15 18.63
CA GLY A 199 0.23 10.33 19.28
C GLY A 199 1.66 10.85 19.13
N GLY A 200 1.84 12.11 18.69
CA GLY A 200 3.15 12.77 18.62
C GLY A 200 3.92 12.52 17.32
N TYR A 201 5.15 13.05 17.30
CA TYR A 201 6.05 12.93 16.14
C TYR A 201 6.32 11.47 15.74
N PRO A 202 6.36 11.15 14.44
CA PRO A 202 6.19 12.02 13.26
C PRO A 202 4.74 12.19 12.80
N LYS A 203 3.74 11.66 13.51
CA LYS A 203 2.33 11.64 13.08
C LYS A 203 1.67 13.03 13.13
N ASP A 204 2.27 13.98 13.83
CA ASP A 204 1.81 15.38 13.96
C ASP A 204 2.78 16.40 13.34
N ILE A 205 3.71 15.97 12.50
CA ILE A 205 4.76 16.81 11.91
C ILE A 205 4.20 17.99 11.09
N ASN A 206 3.00 17.87 10.58
CA ASN A 206 2.29 18.93 9.86
C ASN A 206 0.77 18.71 9.91
N LEU A 207 0.01 19.70 9.48
CA LEU A 207 -1.46 19.66 9.48
C LEU A 207 -2.02 18.50 8.63
N TYR A 208 -1.39 18.20 7.49
CA TYR A 208 -1.80 17.09 6.61
C TYR A 208 -1.70 15.73 7.33
N GLN A 209 -0.69 15.52 8.15
CA GLN A 209 -0.58 14.30 8.96
C GLN A 209 -1.54 14.33 10.16
N ALA A 210 -1.64 15.46 10.85
CA ALA A 210 -2.46 15.61 12.05
C ALA A 210 -3.96 15.44 11.77
N GLN A 211 -4.47 15.94 10.62
CA GLN A 211 -5.89 15.82 10.26
C GLN A 211 -6.38 14.36 10.15
N LYS A 212 -5.49 13.39 9.88
CA LYS A 212 -5.86 11.96 9.81
C LYS A 212 -6.50 11.45 11.09
N SER A 213 -6.14 12.03 12.23
CA SER A 213 -6.76 11.70 13.52
C SER A 213 -8.22 12.17 13.59
N ILE A 214 -8.51 13.35 13.03
CA ILE A 214 -9.87 13.90 12.95
C ILE A 214 -10.72 13.04 12.01
N ASP A 215 -10.17 12.63 10.87
CA ASP A 215 -10.87 11.77 9.91
C ASP A 215 -11.26 10.42 10.50
N ASN A 216 -10.46 9.88 11.43
CA ASN A 216 -10.75 8.60 12.11
C ASN A 216 -11.91 8.65 13.10
N VAL A 217 -12.35 9.82 13.53
CA VAL A 217 -13.45 9.99 14.50
C VAL A 217 -14.71 10.62 13.89
N LYS A 218 -14.68 10.94 12.60
CA LYS A 218 -15.79 11.54 11.88
C LYS A 218 -16.84 10.51 11.43
N HIS A 219 -16.45 9.23 11.33
CA HIS A 219 -17.28 8.14 10.78
C HIS A 219 -17.49 7.00 11.82
#